data_30ff94e8be194e2b2074b7f0f8af857f
#
_entry.id   30ff94e8be194e2b2074b7f0f8af857f
#
_cell.length_a   1.000
_cell.length_b   1.000
_cell.length_c   1.000
_cell.angle_alpha   90.00
_cell.angle_beta   90.00
_cell.angle_gamma   90.00
#
_symmetry.space_group_name_H-M   'P 1'
#
loop_
_entity.id
_entity.type
_entity.pdbx_description
1 polymer ?
#
loop_
_entity_poly.entity_id
_entity_poly.type
_entity_poly.pdbx_seq_one_letter_code
_entity_poly.pdbx_strand_id
1 'polypeptide(L)'
;ASPQLMLGGVLGEYIGLRPKVNASIAMGGMTGGLLVRHAESLVRSGRCRHVLCVTGDNRLTGLGDRVQAALADVGHPQYEQPYGMSVPAAFAMAAQVYFHEGWLNGEHLAAVAVNQRTNAALHPQSHMKKPITMDDVRKSKVIASPLRMLDCCLVSDGGAAVVVSAAETGRDRPKRAVELLGIGEGHTHEHIFAAPSLVDFGCKESAADALAQAGLKHKDVDCAHIYDCFTSTLLITLESMGFYGRGEAGPAALAGEFAIGGRFPVNTNGGLLSYG
;
A
#
# COMPACT_ATOMS: atom_id res chain seq x y z
N ALA A 1 16.97 12.97 2.98
CA ALA A 1 16.46 14.33 2.76
C ALA A 1 16.20 14.97 4.12
N SER A 2 16.53 16.24 4.31
CA SER A 2 16.17 16.98 5.52
C SER A 2 14.65 17.14 5.55
N PRO A 3 13.95 16.71 6.59
CA PRO A 3 12.50 16.89 6.66
C PRO A 3 12.19 18.40 6.71
N GLN A 4 11.40 18.88 5.75
CA GLN A 4 10.87 20.22 5.76
C GLN A 4 9.80 20.32 6.85
N LEU A 5 10.00 21.13 7.87
CA LEU A 5 9.07 21.28 9.00
C LEU A 5 7.66 21.74 8.57
N MET A 6 7.56 22.50 7.48
CA MET A 6 6.30 23.05 6.96
C MET A 6 6.14 22.73 5.47
N LEU A 7 6.26 21.45 5.13
CA LEU A 7 6.31 21.02 3.73
C LEU A 7 5.13 21.54 2.89
N GLY A 8 3.92 21.50 3.43
CA GLY A 8 2.73 21.98 2.72
C GLY A 8 2.80 23.46 2.41
N GLY A 9 3.32 24.30 3.35
CA GLY A 9 3.54 25.74 3.13
C GLY A 9 4.56 25.99 2.01
N VAL A 10 5.71 25.35 2.13
CA VAL A 10 6.80 25.45 1.13
C VAL A 10 6.32 25.02 -0.25
N LEU A 11 5.58 23.92 -0.35
CA LEU A 11 5.01 23.46 -1.61
C LEU A 11 4.01 24.47 -2.18
N GLY A 12 3.12 25.01 -1.34
CA GLY A 12 2.15 26.04 -1.74
C GLY A 12 2.83 27.26 -2.35
N GLU A 13 3.88 27.76 -1.69
CA GLU A 13 4.69 28.89 -2.20
C GLU A 13 5.37 28.55 -3.53
N TYR A 14 5.98 27.35 -3.61
CA TYR A 14 6.70 26.92 -4.81
C TYR A 14 5.80 26.83 -6.05
N ILE A 15 4.56 26.37 -5.91
CA ILE A 15 3.59 26.25 -7.00
C ILE A 15 2.67 27.47 -7.13
N GLY A 16 2.90 28.52 -6.36
CA GLY A 16 2.13 29.76 -6.43
C GLY A 16 0.73 29.70 -5.86
N LEU A 17 0.42 28.72 -5.00
CA LEU A 17 -0.87 28.60 -4.33
C LEU A 17 -0.87 29.35 -2.98
N ARG A 18 -2.03 29.94 -2.65
CA ARG A 18 -2.30 30.54 -1.35
C ARG A 18 -3.49 29.82 -0.72
N PRO A 19 -3.29 28.63 -0.16
CA PRO A 19 -4.37 27.81 0.38
C PRO A 19 -4.94 28.42 1.66
N LYS A 20 -6.26 28.33 1.84
CA LYS A 20 -6.96 28.71 3.07
C LYS A 20 -6.63 27.76 4.22
N VAL A 21 -6.42 26.48 3.91
CA VAL A 21 -6.00 25.44 4.85
C VAL A 21 -4.76 24.77 4.31
N ASN A 22 -3.80 24.54 5.17
CA ASN A 22 -2.55 23.84 4.84
C ASN A 22 -2.22 22.86 5.98
N ALA A 23 -1.88 21.62 5.63
CA ALA A 23 -1.50 20.59 6.56
C ALA A 23 -0.44 19.67 5.96
N SER A 24 0.42 19.14 6.82
CA SER A 24 1.35 18.06 6.47
C SER A 24 1.03 16.84 7.36
N ILE A 25 0.82 15.69 6.74
CA ILE A 25 0.53 14.42 7.40
C ILE A 25 1.61 13.42 7.01
N ALA A 26 2.14 12.70 7.99
CA ALA A 26 3.15 11.66 7.76
C ALA A 26 2.82 10.44 8.63
N MET A 27 2.35 9.37 7.99
CA MET A 27 1.99 8.10 8.62
C MET A 27 2.45 6.93 7.75
N GLY A 28 3.71 6.94 7.34
CA GLY A 28 4.26 5.87 6.50
C GLY A 28 3.44 5.63 5.23
N GLY A 29 3.24 4.38 4.89
CA GLY A 29 2.53 3.98 3.66
C GLY A 29 1.06 4.36 3.60
N MET A 30 0.40 4.61 4.73
CA MET A 30 -1.02 5.01 4.77
C MET A 30 -1.23 6.53 4.56
N THR A 31 -0.16 7.33 4.45
CA THR A 31 -0.23 8.79 4.31
C THR A 31 -1.18 9.24 3.21
N GLY A 32 -1.16 8.57 2.04
CA GLY A 32 -2.02 8.93 0.91
C GLY A 32 -3.52 8.80 1.23
N GLY A 33 -3.92 7.72 1.88
CA GLY A 33 -5.30 7.52 2.35
C GLY A 33 -5.73 8.57 3.38
N LEU A 34 -4.86 8.88 4.34
CA LEU A 34 -5.13 9.90 5.36
C LEU A 34 -5.26 11.31 4.79
N LEU A 35 -4.48 11.65 3.76
CA LEU A 35 -4.63 12.92 3.06
C LEU A 35 -6.01 13.02 2.39
N VAL A 36 -6.47 11.95 1.73
CA VAL A 36 -7.80 11.91 1.12
C VAL A 36 -8.89 12.01 2.17
N ARG A 37 -8.77 11.30 3.30
CA ARG A 37 -9.70 11.39 4.44
C ARG A 37 -9.78 12.82 5.01
N HIS A 38 -8.63 13.45 5.21
CA HIS A 38 -8.58 14.83 5.70
C HIS A 38 -9.22 15.80 4.71
N ALA A 39 -8.93 15.62 3.42
CA ALA A 39 -9.51 16.43 2.34
C ALA A 39 -11.04 16.26 2.26
N GLU A 40 -11.54 15.04 2.38
CA GLU A 40 -12.98 14.75 2.43
C GLU A 40 -13.66 15.49 3.57
N SER A 41 -13.09 15.43 4.78
CA SER A 41 -13.57 16.17 5.95
C SER A 41 -13.65 17.69 5.72
N LEU A 42 -12.64 18.28 5.10
CA LEU A 42 -12.59 19.72 4.80
C LEU A 42 -13.63 20.11 3.75
N VAL A 43 -13.86 19.26 2.75
CA VAL A 43 -14.86 19.49 1.71
C VAL A 43 -16.26 19.30 2.28
N ARG A 44 -16.53 18.23 2.99
CA ARG A 44 -17.84 17.92 3.61
C ARG A 44 -18.26 18.97 4.63
N SER A 45 -17.34 19.50 5.41
CA SER A 45 -17.61 20.60 6.36
C SER A 45 -17.76 21.98 5.70
N GLY A 46 -17.64 22.08 4.37
CA GLY A 46 -17.72 23.35 3.62
C GLY A 46 -16.54 24.31 3.86
N ARG A 47 -15.48 23.87 4.53
CA ARG A 47 -14.29 24.70 4.76
C ARG A 47 -13.48 24.94 3.50
N CYS A 48 -13.46 23.94 2.61
CA CYS A 48 -12.80 24.01 1.31
C CYS A 48 -13.74 23.49 0.21
N ARG A 49 -13.65 24.07 -0.99
CA ARG A 49 -14.37 23.55 -2.17
C ARG A 49 -13.51 22.51 -2.91
N HIS A 50 -12.21 22.68 -2.87
CA HIS A 50 -11.21 21.83 -3.50
C HIS A 50 -10.03 21.68 -2.55
N VAL A 51 -9.51 20.49 -2.42
CA VAL A 51 -8.30 20.19 -1.64
C VAL A 51 -7.32 19.44 -2.53
N LEU A 52 -6.12 19.97 -2.69
CA LEU A 52 -5.02 19.30 -3.38
C LEU A 52 -4.27 18.43 -2.37
N CYS A 53 -4.30 17.13 -2.55
CA CYS A 53 -3.48 16.17 -1.81
C CYS A 53 -2.25 15.83 -2.65
N VAL A 54 -1.06 15.95 -2.08
CA VAL A 54 0.21 15.68 -2.76
C VAL A 54 1.06 14.77 -1.88
N THR A 55 1.61 13.73 -2.49
CA THR A 55 2.65 12.88 -1.89
C THR A 55 3.86 12.85 -2.81
N GLY A 56 5.05 12.72 -2.23
CA GLY A 56 6.26 12.56 -3.01
C GLY A 56 7.45 12.21 -2.12
N ASP A 57 8.31 11.36 -2.63
CA ASP A 57 9.55 10.99 -1.96
C ASP A 57 10.63 10.68 -3.01
N ASN A 58 11.89 10.88 -2.62
CA ASN A 58 13.07 10.55 -3.41
C ASN A 58 14.01 9.61 -2.64
N ARG A 59 13.47 8.51 -2.14
CA ARG A 59 14.21 7.56 -1.30
C ARG A 59 15.38 6.91 -1.99
N LEU A 60 15.23 6.59 -3.28
CA LEU A 60 16.29 5.97 -4.07
C LEU A 60 17.44 6.95 -4.33
N THR A 61 17.15 8.11 -4.93
CA THR A 61 18.19 9.08 -5.28
C THR A 61 18.60 9.98 -4.12
N GLY A 62 17.69 10.29 -3.20
CA GLY A 62 17.96 11.17 -2.06
C GLY A 62 18.74 10.51 -0.92
N LEU A 63 18.54 9.22 -0.69
CA LEU A 63 19.21 8.47 0.37
C LEU A 63 20.35 7.59 -0.13
N GLY A 64 20.28 7.10 -1.38
CA GLY A 64 21.28 6.21 -1.95
C GLY A 64 21.55 4.99 -1.06
N ASP A 65 22.81 4.73 -0.71
CA ASP A 65 23.20 3.59 0.12
C ASP A 65 22.64 3.62 1.55
N ARG A 66 22.17 4.78 2.01
CA ARG A 66 21.58 4.94 3.35
C ARG A 66 20.11 4.54 3.44
N VAL A 67 19.48 4.18 2.32
CA VAL A 67 18.04 3.88 2.29
C VAL A 67 17.67 2.75 3.26
N GLN A 68 18.48 1.71 3.34
CA GLN A 68 18.20 0.56 4.24
C GLN A 68 18.32 0.95 5.71
N ALA A 69 19.32 1.75 6.07
CA ALA A 69 19.46 2.27 7.44
C ALA A 69 18.26 3.18 7.80
N ALA A 70 17.88 4.10 6.92
CA ALA A 70 16.74 4.98 7.14
C ALA A 70 15.39 4.22 7.22
N LEU A 71 15.26 3.09 6.54
CA LEU A 71 14.08 2.22 6.68
C LEU A 71 14.12 1.41 7.99
N ALA A 72 15.30 1.04 8.47
CA ALA A 72 15.44 0.33 9.75
C ALA A 72 15.11 1.24 10.96
N ASP A 73 15.23 2.57 10.81
CA ASP A 73 14.90 3.54 11.86
C ASP A 73 13.39 3.54 12.24
N VAL A 74 12.53 2.88 11.48
CA VAL A 74 11.13 2.66 11.88
C VAL A 74 10.99 1.67 13.05
N GLY A 75 12.00 0.82 13.28
CA GLY A 75 12.03 -0.12 14.40
C GLY A 75 12.23 0.57 15.75
N HIS A 76 11.63 0.01 16.81
CA HIS A 76 11.77 0.58 18.16
C HIS A 76 13.22 0.57 18.63
N PRO A 77 13.78 1.71 19.11
CA PRO A 77 15.21 1.84 19.38
C PRO A 77 15.73 0.94 20.52
N GLN A 78 14.88 0.52 21.44
CA GLN A 78 15.28 -0.35 22.56
C GLN A 78 14.92 -1.82 22.36
N TYR A 79 13.81 -2.11 21.67
CA TYR A 79 13.26 -3.46 21.62
C TYR A 79 13.39 -4.15 20.26
N GLU A 80 13.75 -3.41 19.22
CA GLU A 80 13.85 -3.95 17.85
C GLU A 80 15.19 -3.66 17.18
N GLN A 81 15.65 -2.39 17.15
CA GLN A 81 16.90 -2.02 16.49
C GLN A 81 18.13 -2.77 17.02
N PRO A 82 18.31 -2.97 18.36
CA PRO A 82 19.49 -3.69 18.88
C PRO A 82 19.59 -5.15 18.39
N TYR A 83 18.49 -5.73 17.95
CA TYR A 83 18.43 -7.10 17.43
C TYR A 83 18.56 -7.17 15.91
N GLY A 84 18.90 -6.06 15.25
CA GLY A 84 19.09 -6.01 13.80
C GLY A 84 17.78 -5.98 13.00
N MET A 85 16.71 -5.41 13.56
CA MET A 85 15.44 -5.26 12.86
C MET A 85 15.64 -4.54 11.52
N SER A 86 15.06 -5.11 10.48
CA SER A 86 14.89 -4.47 9.18
C SER A 86 13.43 -4.60 8.74
N VAL A 87 12.98 -3.73 7.82
CA VAL A 87 11.60 -3.81 7.34
C VAL A 87 11.28 -5.20 6.76
N PRO A 88 12.12 -5.82 5.90
CA PRO A 88 11.85 -7.18 5.45
C PRO A 88 11.77 -8.21 6.58
N ALA A 89 12.59 -8.08 7.63
CA ALA A 89 12.56 -9.00 8.77
C ALA A 89 11.24 -8.89 9.55
N ALA A 90 10.76 -7.67 9.76
CA ALA A 90 9.49 -7.41 10.41
C ALA A 90 8.31 -8.10 9.69
N PHE A 91 8.20 -7.89 8.38
CA PHE A 91 7.14 -8.52 7.58
C PHE A 91 7.33 -10.03 7.42
N ALA A 92 8.57 -10.51 7.44
CA ALA A 92 8.87 -11.93 7.42
C ALA A 92 8.36 -12.65 8.68
N MET A 93 8.36 -12.00 9.85
CA MET A 93 7.81 -12.58 11.09
C MET A 93 6.31 -12.86 10.95
N ALA A 94 5.53 -11.94 10.39
CA ALA A 94 4.12 -12.16 10.09
C ALA A 94 3.94 -13.29 9.06
N ALA A 95 4.74 -13.30 7.99
CA ALA A 95 4.72 -14.35 6.99
C ALA A 95 5.06 -15.73 7.59
N GLN A 96 6.00 -15.81 8.54
CA GLN A 96 6.36 -17.06 9.22
C GLN A 96 5.20 -17.66 10.01
N VAL A 97 4.39 -16.83 10.68
CA VAL A 97 3.17 -17.31 11.34
C VAL A 97 2.24 -17.96 10.33
N TYR A 98 2.00 -17.33 9.20
CA TYR A 98 1.15 -17.88 8.13
C TYR A 98 1.70 -19.19 7.54
N PHE A 99 3.03 -19.30 7.41
CA PHE A 99 3.69 -20.53 6.96
C PHE A 99 3.56 -21.65 8.00
N HIS A 100 3.73 -21.32 9.28
CA HIS A 100 3.60 -22.28 10.38
C HIS A 100 2.19 -22.88 10.47
N GLU A 101 1.17 -22.04 10.32
CA GLU A 101 -0.23 -22.43 10.33
C GLU A 101 -0.67 -23.12 9.02
N GLY A 102 0.19 -23.19 8.03
CA GLY A 102 -0.11 -23.78 6.72
C GLY A 102 -1.06 -22.94 5.85
N TRP A 103 -1.30 -21.69 6.21
CA TRP A 103 -2.17 -20.78 5.44
C TRP A 103 -1.49 -20.24 4.18
N LEU A 104 -0.17 -20.07 4.21
CA LEU A 104 0.63 -19.68 3.05
C LEU A 104 1.81 -20.62 2.83
N ASN A 105 2.33 -20.60 1.61
CA ASN A 105 3.57 -21.26 1.21
C ASN A 105 4.28 -20.47 0.12
N GLY A 106 5.48 -20.92 -0.29
CA GLY A 106 6.29 -20.23 -1.29
C GLY A 106 5.64 -20.13 -2.67
N GLU A 107 4.76 -21.07 -3.05
CA GLU A 107 4.05 -21.03 -4.33
C GLU A 107 3.00 -19.90 -4.34
N HIS A 108 2.30 -19.70 -3.22
CA HIS A 108 1.35 -18.59 -3.07
C HIS A 108 2.04 -17.23 -3.23
N LEU A 109 3.21 -17.04 -2.59
CA LEU A 109 4.00 -15.81 -2.71
C LEU A 109 4.47 -15.61 -4.15
N ALA A 110 4.99 -16.66 -4.78
CA ALA A 110 5.47 -16.60 -6.15
C ALA A 110 4.35 -16.27 -7.14
N ALA A 111 3.14 -16.79 -6.94
CA ALA A 111 1.97 -16.46 -7.76
C ALA A 111 1.64 -14.97 -7.72
N VAL A 112 1.70 -14.35 -6.53
CA VAL A 112 1.52 -12.90 -6.39
C VAL A 112 2.60 -12.14 -7.17
N ALA A 113 3.88 -12.47 -6.98
CA ALA A 113 4.99 -11.79 -7.67
C ALA A 113 4.84 -11.87 -9.20
N VAL A 114 4.50 -13.04 -9.73
CA VAL A 114 4.27 -13.26 -11.18
C VAL A 114 3.07 -12.45 -11.66
N ASN A 115 1.96 -12.47 -10.92
CA ASN A 115 0.77 -11.70 -11.28
C ASN A 115 1.06 -10.19 -11.36
N GLN A 116 1.72 -9.62 -10.33
CA GLN A 116 2.07 -8.21 -10.30
C GLN A 116 3.00 -7.85 -11.47
N ARG A 117 3.98 -8.69 -11.78
CA ARG A 117 4.87 -8.49 -12.92
C ARG A 117 4.13 -8.55 -14.27
N THR A 118 3.18 -9.44 -14.40
CA THR A 118 2.33 -9.55 -15.61
C THR A 118 1.49 -8.29 -15.79
N ASN A 119 0.85 -7.79 -14.73
CA ASN A 119 0.09 -6.55 -14.78
C ASN A 119 0.99 -5.34 -15.11
N ALA A 120 2.16 -5.24 -14.47
CA ALA A 120 3.12 -4.17 -14.72
C ALA A 120 3.62 -4.15 -16.17
N ALA A 121 3.81 -5.31 -16.79
CA ALA A 121 4.25 -5.40 -18.19
C ALA A 121 3.27 -4.73 -19.17
N LEU A 122 2.01 -4.64 -18.81
CA LEU A 122 0.96 -3.97 -19.59
C LEU A 122 0.91 -2.45 -19.35
N HIS A 123 1.52 -1.95 -18.27
CA HIS A 123 1.44 -0.54 -17.92
C HIS A 123 2.64 0.23 -18.49
N PRO A 124 2.42 1.32 -19.23
CA PRO A 124 3.51 2.04 -19.95
C PRO A 124 4.55 2.66 -19.01
N GLN A 125 4.18 3.00 -17.79
CA GLN A 125 5.04 3.72 -16.82
C GLN A 125 5.64 2.80 -15.75
N SER A 126 5.37 1.48 -15.77
CA SER A 126 5.93 0.58 -14.77
C SER A 126 7.45 0.44 -14.90
N HIS A 127 8.14 0.28 -13.77
CA HIS A 127 9.58 0.08 -13.73
C HIS A 127 9.97 -1.32 -14.20
N MET A 128 9.28 -2.36 -13.73
CA MET A 128 9.61 -3.76 -14.02
C MET A 128 8.66 -4.35 -15.05
N LYS A 129 9.08 -4.38 -16.32
CA LYS A 129 8.28 -4.91 -17.44
C LYS A 129 8.69 -6.30 -17.90
N LYS A 130 9.92 -6.74 -17.56
CA LYS A 130 10.38 -8.06 -17.98
C LYS A 130 9.61 -9.14 -17.23
N PRO A 131 8.93 -10.06 -17.92
CA PRO A 131 8.22 -11.15 -17.29
C PRO A 131 9.13 -11.99 -16.39
N ILE A 132 8.54 -12.56 -15.35
CA ILE A 132 9.18 -13.54 -14.46
C ILE A 132 8.30 -14.78 -14.35
N THR A 133 8.92 -15.88 -13.99
CA THR A 133 8.26 -17.16 -13.74
C THR A 133 8.25 -17.48 -12.25
N MET A 134 7.42 -18.43 -11.84
CA MET A 134 7.42 -19.00 -10.48
C MET A 134 8.82 -19.50 -10.09
N ASP A 135 9.54 -20.08 -11.05
CA ASP A 135 10.89 -20.60 -10.83
C ASP A 135 11.93 -19.49 -10.60
N ASP A 136 11.79 -18.35 -11.29
CA ASP A 136 12.62 -17.17 -11.02
C ASP A 136 12.45 -16.69 -9.58
N VAL A 137 11.22 -16.67 -9.06
CA VAL A 137 10.95 -16.28 -7.67
C VAL A 137 11.61 -17.27 -6.71
N ARG A 138 11.42 -18.58 -6.91
CA ARG A 138 12.00 -19.63 -6.08
C ARG A 138 13.54 -19.61 -6.04
N LYS A 139 14.18 -19.24 -7.14
CA LYS A 139 15.65 -19.14 -7.26
C LYS A 139 16.20 -17.79 -6.80
N SER A 140 15.35 -16.79 -6.58
CA SER A 140 15.81 -15.48 -6.14
C SER A 140 16.40 -15.52 -4.72
N LYS A 141 17.34 -14.59 -4.45
CA LYS A 141 18.05 -14.54 -3.15
C LYS A 141 17.06 -14.39 -1.99
N VAL A 142 17.24 -15.18 -0.93
CA VAL A 142 16.53 -14.98 0.34
C VAL A 142 16.98 -13.66 0.97
N ILE A 143 16.02 -12.82 1.35
CA ILE A 143 16.27 -11.54 2.04
C ILE A 143 16.04 -11.71 3.54
N ALA A 144 14.84 -12.18 3.92
CA ALA A 144 14.47 -12.55 5.29
C ALA A 144 13.46 -13.69 5.19
N SER A 145 13.85 -14.91 5.58
CA SER A 145 12.98 -16.09 5.40
C SER A 145 11.58 -15.87 6.00
N PRO A 146 10.49 -16.19 5.25
CA PRO A 146 10.45 -16.88 3.96
C PRO A 146 10.60 -15.97 2.73
N LEU A 147 10.73 -14.64 2.91
CA LEU A 147 10.73 -13.65 1.84
C LEU A 147 12.04 -13.68 1.03
N ARG A 148 11.88 -13.69 -0.28
CA ARG A 148 12.96 -13.62 -1.27
C ARG A 148 12.98 -12.25 -1.96
N MET A 149 14.01 -11.99 -2.74
CA MET A 149 14.19 -10.72 -3.44
C MET A 149 12.98 -10.34 -4.31
N LEU A 150 12.38 -11.31 -5.00
CA LEU A 150 11.20 -11.06 -5.84
C LEU A 150 9.88 -11.02 -5.06
N ASP A 151 9.91 -11.30 -3.76
CA ASP A 151 8.80 -11.06 -2.83
C ASP A 151 8.79 -9.64 -2.25
N CYS A 152 9.85 -8.86 -2.47
CA CYS A 152 10.04 -7.53 -1.92
C CYS A 152 9.74 -6.46 -2.97
N CYS A 153 9.09 -5.37 -2.55
CA CYS A 153 8.83 -4.23 -3.42
C CYS A 153 10.12 -3.48 -3.80
N LEU A 154 9.99 -2.64 -4.80
CA LEU A 154 11.05 -1.73 -5.23
C LEU A 154 11.21 -0.57 -4.24
N VAL A 155 12.43 -0.04 -4.18
CA VAL A 155 12.67 1.31 -3.63
C VAL A 155 12.68 2.26 -4.82
N SER A 156 11.75 3.20 -4.84
CA SER A 156 11.53 4.10 -5.97
C SER A 156 11.46 5.55 -5.54
N ASP A 157 11.76 6.45 -6.48
CA ASP A 157 11.41 7.85 -6.38
C ASP A 157 10.10 8.08 -7.11
N GLY A 158 9.24 8.90 -6.55
CA GLY A 158 7.97 9.19 -7.20
C GLY A 158 7.09 10.15 -6.43
N GLY A 159 6.01 10.56 -7.06
CA GLY A 159 5.01 11.40 -6.44
C GLY A 159 3.66 11.27 -7.10
N ALA A 160 2.63 11.58 -6.34
CA ALA A 160 1.25 11.55 -6.80
C ALA A 160 0.48 12.76 -6.27
N ALA A 161 -0.49 13.20 -7.04
CA ALA A 161 -1.39 14.26 -6.62
C ALA A 161 -2.83 13.94 -7.03
N VAL A 162 -3.76 14.22 -6.13
CA VAL A 162 -5.20 14.13 -6.38
C VAL A 162 -5.90 15.39 -5.89
N VAL A 163 -6.99 15.77 -6.55
CA VAL A 163 -7.86 16.86 -6.11
C VAL A 163 -9.16 16.27 -5.62
N VAL A 164 -9.46 16.47 -4.34
CA VAL A 164 -10.75 16.12 -3.73
C VAL A 164 -11.65 17.34 -3.79
N SER A 165 -12.87 17.17 -4.29
CA SER A 165 -13.85 18.24 -4.47
C SER A 165 -15.24 17.79 -4.11
N ALA A 166 -16.14 18.72 -3.82
CA ALA A 166 -17.56 18.42 -3.70
C ALA A 166 -18.11 17.85 -5.02
N ALA A 167 -19.01 16.85 -4.93
CA ALA A 167 -19.47 16.07 -6.08
C ALA A 167 -20.13 16.95 -7.18
N GLU A 168 -20.84 17.99 -6.80
CA GLU A 168 -21.47 18.93 -7.72
C GLU A 168 -20.48 19.67 -8.61
N THR A 169 -19.22 19.84 -8.16
CA THR A 169 -18.18 20.53 -8.93
C THR A 169 -17.50 19.63 -9.97
N GLY A 170 -17.76 18.33 -9.91
CA GLY A 170 -17.20 17.32 -10.84
C GLY A 170 -18.04 17.09 -12.09
N ARG A 171 -19.31 17.50 -12.10
CA ARG A 171 -20.28 17.17 -13.17
C ARG A 171 -19.91 17.72 -14.55
N ASP A 172 -19.32 18.89 -14.59
CA ASP A 172 -18.97 19.59 -15.84
C ASP A 172 -17.53 19.36 -16.30
N ARG A 173 -16.85 18.33 -15.78
CA ARG A 173 -15.46 18.04 -16.14
C ARG A 173 -15.37 17.11 -17.35
N PRO A 174 -14.39 17.30 -18.24
CA PRO A 174 -14.22 16.49 -19.45
C PRO A 174 -13.85 15.02 -19.14
N LYS A 175 -13.33 14.73 -17.95
CA LYS A 175 -13.06 13.36 -17.47
C LYS A 175 -14.09 13.00 -16.41
N ARG A 176 -14.62 11.77 -16.48
CA ARG A 176 -15.49 11.22 -15.46
C ARG A 176 -14.83 11.31 -14.08
N ALA A 177 -15.50 11.91 -13.12
CA ALA A 177 -15.02 11.95 -11.73
C ALA A 177 -15.13 10.55 -11.10
N VAL A 178 -14.17 10.24 -10.23
CA VAL A 178 -14.26 9.08 -9.35
C VAL A 178 -14.89 9.55 -8.03
N GLU A 179 -15.92 8.87 -7.59
CA GLU A 179 -16.63 9.20 -6.35
C GLU A 179 -16.02 8.45 -5.18
N LEU A 180 -15.78 9.14 -4.07
CA LEU A 180 -15.42 8.55 -2.80
C LEU A 180 -16.68 8.16 -2.05
N LEU A 181 -17.01 6.88 -2.04
CA LEU A 181 -18.23 6.34 -1.41
C LEU A 181 -18.06 6.09 0.08
N GLY A 182 -16.89 5.68 0.51
CA GLY A 182 -16.59 5.43 1.91
C GLY A 182 -15.10 5.43 2.17
N ILE A 183 -14.71 5.70 3.40
CA ILE A 183 -13.32 5.68 3.85
C ILE A 183 -13.25 5.22 5.30
N GLY A 184 -12.37 4.27 5.58
CA GLY A 184 -12.14 3.73 6.91
C GLY A 184 -10.70 3.87 7.35
N GLU A 185 -10.48 3.81 8.65
CA GLU A 185 -9.17 3.88 9.26
C GLU A 185 -9.11 2.89 10.43
N GLY A 186 -7.98 2.22 10.61
CA GLY A 186 -7.78 1.29 11.69
C GLY A 186 -6.32 1.19 12.07
N HIS A 187 -6.05 1.17 13.37
CA HIS A 187 -4.71 1.07 13.94
C HIS A 187 -4.68 0.00 15.02
N THR A 188 -3.68 -0.87 15.00
CA THR A 188 -3.46 -1.88 16.04
C THR A 188 -2.14 -1.63 16.77
N HIS A 189 -1.06 -1.39 16.04
CA HIS A 189 0.28 -1.20 16.57
C HIS A 189 1.17 -0.53 15.53
N GLU A 190 2.26 0.07 15.98
CA GLU A 190 3.34 0.61 15.15
C GLU A 190 4.51 -0.39 15.11
N HIS A 191 4.90 -0.93 16.25
CA HIS A 191 6.05 -1.79 16.40
C HIS A 191 5.66 -3.25 16.64
N ILE A 192 6.43 -4.18 16.06
CA ILE A 192 6.15 -5.61 16.18
C ILE A 192 6.16 -6.10 17.62
N PHE A 193 7.08 -5.58 18.46
CA PHE A 193 7.13 -5.99 19.87
C PHE A 193 5.84 -5.68 20.64
N ALA A 194 5.10 -4.65 20.21
CA ALA A 194 3.84 -4.23 20.81
C ALA A 194 2.61 -4.83 20.10
N ALA A 195 2.81 -5.62 19.03
CA ALA A 195 1.72 -6.21 18.28
C ALA A 195 0.92 -7.19 19.13
N PRO A 196 -0.40 -7.00 19.30
CA PRO A 196 -1.24 -7.98 19.98
C PRO A 196 -1.37 -9.27 19.16
N SER A 197 -1.21 -9.18 17.85
CA SER A 197 -1.23 -10.28 16.88
C SER A 197 -0.34 -9.94 15.69
N LEU A 198 0.31 -10.95 15.11
CA LEU A 198 1.06 -10.81 13.85
C LEU A 198 0.22 -11.18 12.62
N VAL A 199 -1.06 -11.44 12.80
CA VAL A 199 -1.97 -11.87 11.74
C VAL A 199 -3.26 -11.06 11.66
N ASP A 200 -3.51 -10.20 12.64
CA ASP A 200 -4.66 -9.29 12.66
C ASP A 200 -4.16 -7.85 12.69
N PHE A 201 -4.58 -7.09 11.70
CA PHE A 201 -4.15 -5.71 11.47
C PHE A 201 -5.35 -4.78 11.37
N GLY A 202 -5.13 -3.47 11.58
CA GLY A 202 -6.18 -2.44 11.53
C GLY A 202 -6.93 -2.33 10.21
N CYS A 203 -6.47 -3.02 9.16
CA CYS A 203 -7.18 -3.09 7.88
C CYS A 203 -8.54 -3.80 7.96
N LYS A 204 -8.78 -4.64 8.97
CA LYS A 204 -10.10 -5.24 9.21
C LYS A 204 -11.14 -4.17 9.56
N GLU A 205 -10.84 -3.33 10.52
CA GLU A 205 -11.71 -2.24 10.96
C GLU A 205 -11.87 -1.20 9.85
N SER A 206 -10.78 -0.81 9.19
CA SER A 206 -10.83 0.18 8.11
C SER A 206 -11.67 -0.28 6.93
N ALA A 207 -11.60 -1.55 6.54
CA ALA A 207 -12.41 -2.11 5.46
C ALA A 207 -13.91 -2.16 5.85
N ALA A 208 -14.21 -2.61 7.08
CA ALA A 208 -15.58 -2.66 7.58
C ALA A 208 -16.23 -1.27 7.58
N ASP A 209 -15.52 -0.26 8.09
CA ASP A 209 -16.00 1.12 8.13
C ASP A 209 -16.21 1.71 6.73
N ALA A 210 -15.25 1.49 5.82
CA ALA A 210 -15.36 2.01 4.44
C ALA A 210 -16.56 1.39 3.71
N LEU A 211 -16.75 0.08 3.81
CA LEU A 211 -17.86 -0.63 3.18
C LEU A 211 -19.21 -0.22 3.80
N ALA A 212 -19.27 -0.06 5.12
CA ALA A 212 -20.48 0.38 5.81
C ALA A 212 -20.89 1.80 5.37
N GLN A 213 -19.94 2.75 5.28
CA GLN A 213 -20.19 4.10 4.79
C GLN A 213 -20.66 4.10 3.34
N ALA A 214 -20.08 3.24 2.49
CA ALA A 214 -20.44 3.10 1.10
C ALA A 214 -21.80 2.40 0.89
N GLY A 215 -22.32 1.71 1.91
CA GLY A 215 -23.51 0.85 1.77
C GLY A 215 -23.25 -0.39 0.91
N LEU A 216 -22.00 -0.81 0.80
CA LEU A 216 -21.54 -1.92 -0.05
C LEU A 216 -21.11 -3.12 0.80
N LYS A 217 -21.03 -4.27 0.15
CA LYS A 217 -20.48 -5.52 0.68
C LYS A 217 -19.24 -5.92 -0.12
N HIS A 218 -18.40 -6.79 0.43
CA HIS A 218 -17.20 -7.30 -0.27
C HIS A 218 -17.47 -7.78 -1.70
N LYS A 219 -18.60 -8.46 -1.93
CA LYS A 219 -19.02 -8.98 -3.25
C LYS A 219 -19.36 -7.90 -4.29
N ASP A 220 -19.57 -6.67 -3.82
CA ASP A 220 -19.92 -5.54 -4.68
C ASP A 220 -18.67 -4.77 -5.13
N VAL A 221 -17.48 -5.23 -4.73
CA VAL A 221 -16.18 -4.68 -5.12
C VAL A 221 -15.63 -5.47 -6.30
N ASP A 222 -15.44 -4.81 -7.43
CA ASP A 222 -15.01 -5.45 -8.70
C ASP A 222 -13.50 -5.66 -8.80
N CYS A 223 -12.70 -4.80 -8.17
CA CYS A 223 -11.24 -4.89 -8.15
C CYS A 223 -10.66 -4.16 -6.93
N ALA A 224 -9.41 -4.48 -6.58
CA ALA A 224 -8.74 -3.86 -5.45
C ALA A 224 -7.32 -3.39 -5.79
N HIS A 225 -6.91 -2.28 -5.18
CA HIS A 225 -5.52 -1.86 -5.10
C HIS A 225 -5.07 -1.95 -3.64
N ILE A 226 -4.23 -2.93 -3.36
CA ILE A 226 -3.77 -3.29 -2.01
C ILE A 226 -2.28 -2.99 -1.89
N TYR A 227 -1.87 -2.46 -0.74
CA TYR A 227 -0.46 -2.23 -0.43
C TYR A 227 0.31 -3.55 -0.44
N ASP A 228 1.27 -3.67 -1.34
CA ASP A 228 2.04 -4.87 -1.61
C ASP A 228 3.55 -4.66 -1.46
N CYS A 229 3.97 -4.10 -0.32
CA CYS A 229 5.39 -3.97 0.00
C CYS A 229 6.11 -5.33 0.01
N PHE A 230 5.38 -6.41 0.30
CA PHE A 230 5.79 -7.80 0.13
C PHE A 230 4.62 -8.63 -0.39
N THR A 231 4.92 -9.73 -1.09
CA THR A 231 3.90 -10.65 -1.60
C THR A 231 2.99 -11.19 -0.51
N SER A 232 3.54 -11.50 0.66
CA SER A 232 2.77 -11.94 1.84
C SER A 232 1.84 -10.85 2.37
N THR A 233 2.26 -9.60 2.37
CA THR A 233 1.46 -8.47 2.86
C THR A 233 0.17 -8.34 2.08
N LEU A 234 0.22 -8.47 0.76
CA LEU A 234 -0.97 -8.43 -0.09
C LEU A 234 -1.98 -9.51 0.32
N LEU A 235 -1.54 -10.76 0.47
CA LEU A 235 -2.40 -11.88 0.82
C LEU A 235 -3.00 -11.71 2.22
N ILE A 236 -2.17 -11.40 3.21
CA ILE A 236 -2.58 -11.16 4.60
C ILE A 236 -3.59 -10.00 4.68
N THR A 237 -3.38 -8.94 3.93
CA THR A 237 -4.27 -7.78 3.91
C THR A 237 -5.64 -8.13 3.32
N LEU A 238 -5.68 -8.85 2.20
CA LEU A 238 -6.95 -9.29 1.59
C LEU A 238 -7.77 -10.15 2.55
N GLU A 239 -7.13 -11.06 3.28
CA GLU A 239 -7.78 -11.89 4.30
C GLU A 239 -8.23 -11.07 5.51
N SER A 240 -7.38 -10.16 6.00
CA SER A 240 -7.72 -9.30 7.13
C SER A 240 -8.86 -8.34 6.81
N MET A 241 -8.95 -7.85 5.58
CA MET A 241 -10.07 -7.05 5.10
C MET A 241 -11.36 -7.85 4.88
N GLY A 242 -11.31 -9.19 4.88
CA GLY A 242 -12.46 -10.07 4.72
C GLY A 242 -12.86 -10.38 3.28
N PHE A 243 -12.02 -10.07 2.28
CA PHE A 243 -12.25 -10.49 0.89
C PHE A 243 -12.07 -11.99 0.69
N TYR A 244 -11.22 -12.61 1.50
CA TYR A 244 -10.96 -14.04 1.56
C TYR A 244 -10.94 -14.49 3.02
N GLY A 245 -11.32 -15.73 3.26
CA GLY A 245 -11.12 -16.38 4.53
C GLY A 245 -9.63 -16.66 4.81
N ARG A 246 -9.31 -16.96 6.05
CA ARG A 246 -7.92 -17.25 6.47
C ARG A 246 -7.36 -18.45 5.71
N GLY A 247 -6.25 -18.26 5.02
CA GLY A 247 -5.59 -19.27 4.18
C GLY A 247 -6.17 -19.43 2.76
N GLU A 248 -7.14 -18.61 2.34
CA GLU A 248 -7.79 -18.72 1.04
C GLU A 248 -7.20 -17.80 -0.04
N ALA A 249 -6.59 -16.68 0.33
CA ALA A 249 -6.04 -15.73 -0.64
C ALA A 249 -4.86 -16.31 -1.43
N GLY A 250 -4.04 -17.16 -0.81
CA GLY A 250 -2.93 -17.84 -1.49
C GLY A 250 -3.37 -18.78 -2.61
N PRO A 251 -4.27 -19.74 -2.34
CA PRO A 251 -4.89 -20.57 -3.38
C PRO A 251 -5.57 -19.76 -4.48
N ALA A 252 -6.27 -18.66 -4.15
CA ALA A 252 -6.90 -17.77 -5.13
C ALA A 252 -5.86 -17.11 -6.06
N ALA A 253 -4.71 -16.69 -5.52
CA ALA A 253 -3.60 -16.16 -6.31
C ALA A 253 -3.07 -17.22 -7.29
N LEU A 254 -2.86 -18.46 -6.84
CA LEU A 254 -2.46 -19.58 -7.69
C LEU A 254 -3.48 -19.91 -8.79
N ALA A 255 -4.77 -19.79 -8.48
CA ALA A 255 -5.84 -19.99 -9.45
C ALA A 255 -5.96 -18.84 -10.48
N GLY A 256 -5.15 -17.77 -10.35
CA GLY A 256 -5.15 -16.64 -11.27
C GLY A 256 -6.31 -15.65 -11.05
N GLU A 257 -6.98 -15.69 -9.90
CA GLU A 257 -8.12 -14.80 -9.60
C GLU A 257 -7.73 -13.33 -9.59
N PHE A 258 -6.46 -13.00 -9.25
CA PHE A 258 -5.96 -11.63 -9.13
C PHE A 258 -5.49 -11.02 -10.46
N ALA A 259 -5.46 -11.82 -11.53
CA ALA A 259 -5.06 -11.34 -12.84
C ALA A 259 -6.11 -10.38 -13.45
N ILE A 260 -5.67 -9.52 -14.37
CA ILE A 260 -6.58 -8.73 -15.20
C ILE A 260 -7.49 -9.70 -15.96
N GLY A 261 -8.81 -9.58 -15.78
CA GLY A 261 -9.79 -10.52 -16.31
C GLY A 261 -10.06 -11.74 -15.43
N GLY A 262 -9.38 -11.90 -14.31
CA GLY A 262 -9.70 -12.87 -13.26
C GLY A 262 -10.95 -12.47 -12.46
N ARG A 263 -11.32 -13.30 -11.49
CA ARG A 263 -12.52 -13.08 -10.67
C ARG A 263 -12.43 -11.81 -9.81
N PHE A 264 -11.25 -11.49 -9.29
CA PHE A 264 -11.03 -10.32 -8.44
C PHE A 264 -9.65 -9.70 -8.76
N PRO A 265 -9.56 -8.87 -9.81
CA PRO A 265 -8.30 -8.25 -10.20
C PRO A 265 -7.68 -7.41 -9.08
N VAL A 266 -6.41 -7.67 -8.78
CA VAL A 266 -5.68 -6.96 -7.72
C VAL A 266 -4.45 -6.26 -8.30
N ASN A 267 -4.27 -4.97 -7.95
CA ASN A 267 -3.14 -4.15 -8.38
C ASN A 267 -2.90 -4.24 -9.90
N THR A 268 -3.89 -3.82 -10.67
CA THR A 268 -3.89 -3.93 -12.14
C THR A 268 -2.78 -3.14 -12.84
N ASN A 269 -2.09 -2.26 -12.11
CA ASN A 269 -0.89 -1.54 -12.57
C ASN A 269 0.42 -2.30 -12.27
N GLY A 270 0.40 -3.34 -11.44
CA GLY A 270 1.57 -4.10 -11.01
C GLY A 270 2.03 -3.84 -9.57
N GLY A 271 1.36 -2.96 -8.83
CA GLY A 271 1.64 -2.66 -7.43
C GLY A 271 3.05 -2.11 -7.16
N LEU A 272 3.42 -2.02 -5.90
CA LEU A 272 4.79 -1.66 -5.48
C LEU A 272 5.82 -2.72 -5.88
N LEU A 273 5.39 -3.98 -6.04
CA LEU A 273 6.28 -5.08 -6.41
C LEU A 273 6.84 -4.94 -7.83
N SER A 274 6.15 -4.24 -8.73
CA SER A 274 6.58 -4.17 -10.12
C SER A 274 6.31 -2.83 -10.82
N TYR A 275 5.30 -2.07 -10.43
CA TYR A 275 5.09 -0.73 -10.96
C TYR A 275 6.14 0.24 -10.40
N GLY A 276 6.38 0.23 -9.10
CA GLY A 276 7.37 1.06 -8.43
C GLY A 276 6.82 1.92 -7.31
#